data_8c2f22d05e882598776fb0008d525b39
#
_entry.id   8c2f22d05e882598776fb0008d525b39
#
_cell.length_a   1.000
_cell.length_b   1.000
_cell.length_c   1.000
_cell.angle_alpha   90.00
_cell.angle_beta   90.00
_cell.angle_gamma   90.00
#
_symmetry.space_group_name_H-M   'P 1'
#
loop_
_entity.id
_entity.type
_entity.pdbx_description
1 polymer ?
#
loop_
_entity_poly.entity_id
_entity_poly.type
_entity_poly.pdbx_seq_one_letter_code
_entity_poly.pdbx_strand_id
1 'polypeptide(L)'
;MAEKRTVKKTAKAVIGIDVGGSTTKIVGFGPDGKLISPLYVKANDPVTSAYGAFGRFTLENRLRLSDIDRVMMTGVGSAFITEPVYGLPCSQVSEFDSIGIGGLWISGLDEAIVVSMGTGTALIHAKKTEDGVNCEHLGGTGVGGGTIHGLARKMLDIQSVAHLEELCAGGDLSKVDLRIKDITRPGLYSEASAELTASNFGGLSDLANRHDIALGIFNMVSETVAMVALFAARGFGIKDIVLTGNLSRITPIKNFFAXXXXGPDRRDPRRLSRRALVCGTPRQGLGFCRVCLFRNLACRREADRL
;
A
#
# COMPACT_ATOMS: atom_id res chain seq x y z
N MET A 1 24.20 52.62 -11.27
CA MET A 1 24.27 51.31 -10.60
C MET A 1 22.85 50.74 -10.51
N ALA A 2 22.55 49.72 -11.30
CA ALA A 2 21.22 49.08 -11.29
C ALA A 2 21.21 48.03 -10.19
N GLU A 3 20.42 48.23 -9.15
CA GLU A 3 20.18 47.24 -8.11
C GLU A 3 19.55 45.98 -8.73
N LYS A 4 20.31 44.91 -8.76
CA LYS A 4 19.74 43.57 -9.11
C LYS A 4 18.74 43.19 -8.01
N ARG A 5 17.46 43.44 -8.24
CA ARG A 5 16.39 42.87 -7.45
C ARG A 5 16.46 41.35 -7.57
N THR A 6 17.02 40.70 -6.55
CA THR A 6 16.92 39.26 -6.38
C THR A 6 15.45 38.93 -6.10
N VAL A 7 14.74 38.51 -7.12
CA VAL A 7 13.37 38.00 -6.96
C VAL A 7 13.51 36.69 -6.13
N LYS A 8 13.17 36.75 -4.86
CA LYS A 8 13.01 35.54 -4.04
C LYS A 8 12.02 34.63 -4.75
N LYS A 9 12.51 33.52 -5.30
CA LYS A 9 11.67 32.52 -5.93
C LYS A 9 10.78 31.93 -4.81
N THR A 10 9.51 32.31 -4.81
CA THR A 10 8.54 31.75 -3.86
C THR A 10 8.49 30.24 -4.10
N ALA A 11 8.74 29.47 -3.06
CA ALA A 11 8.62 28.02 -3.11
C ALA A 11 7.18 27.66 -3.53
N LYS A 12 7.06 26.68 -4.44
CA LYS A 12 5.77 26.29 -5.03
C LYS A 12 5.42 24.86 -4.63
N ALA A 13 4.17 24.49 -4.83
CA ALA A 13 3.69 23.14 -4.54
C ALA A 13 4.26 22.14 -5.55
N VAL A 14 4.48 20.91 -5.10
CA VAL A 14 4.80 19.74 -5.95
C VAL A 14 3.61 18.80 -5.91
N ILE A 15 3.14 18.39 -7.09
CA ILE A 15 1.99 17.49 -7.21
C ILE A 15 2.47 16.09 -7.61
N GLY A 16 1.93 15.09 -6.95
CA GLY A 16 2.18 13.68 -7.28
C GLY A 16 0.93 13.00 -7.80
N ILE A 17 1.06 12.25 -8.89
CA ILE A 17 -0.04 11.50 -9.49
C ILE A 17 0.37 10.04 -9.67
N ASP A 18 -0.37 9.11 -9.04
CA ASP A 18 -0.28 7.68 -9.30
C ASP A 18 -1.41 7.29 -10.26
N VAL A 19 -1.04 7.00 -11.49
CA VAL A 19 -1.99 6.59 -12.54
C VAL A 19 -2.03 5.05 -12.55
N GLY A 20 -2.87 4.48 -11.70
CA GLY A 20 -3.03 3.03 -11.63
C GLY A 20 -3.99 2.49 -12.67
N GLY A 21 -4.08 1.16 -12.77
CA GLY A 21 -4.95 0.51 -13.75
C GLY A 21 -6.45 0.69 -13.50
N SER A 22 -6.87 0.93 -12.26
CA SER A 22 -8.29 1.06 -11.89
C SER A 22 -8.60 2.36 -11.15
N THR A 23 -7.58 3.04 -10.64
CA THR A 23 -7.75 4.30 -9.89
C THR A 23 -6.57 5.21 -10.14
N THR A 24 -6.85 6.49 -10.28
CA THR A 24 -5.85 7.55 -10.25
C THR A 24 -5.90 8.24 -8.89
N LYS A 25 -4.73 8.40 -8.27
CA LYS A 25 -4.58 9.07 -6.97
C LYS A 25 -3.71 10.31 -7.16
N ILE A 26 -4.10 11.41 -6.54
CA ILE A 26 -3.36 12.64 -6.63
C ILE A 26 -3.16 13.25 -5.24
N VAL A 27 -1.99 13.83 -5.02
CA VAL A 27 -1.59 14.46 -3.76
C VAL A 27 -0.70 15.65 -4.08
N GLY A 28 -0.67 16.63 -3.19
CA GLY A 28 0.27 17.73 -3.30
C GLY A 28 1.04 17.95 -2.01
N PHE A 29 2.19 18.55 -2.13
CA PHE A 29 2.94 19.09 -1.00
C PHE A 29 3.13 20.59 -1.22
N GLY A 30 2.71 21.37 -0.24
CA GLY A 30 2.87 22.81 -0.25
C GLY A 30 4.34 23.21 -0.11
N PRO A 31 4.65 24.49 -0.32
CA PRO A 31 6.03 25.00 -0.16
C PRO A 31 6.58 24.80 1.27
N ASP A 32 5.71 24.67 2.25
CA ASP A 32 6.08 24.39 3.66
C ASP A 32 6.25 22.85 3.90
N GLY A 33 6.13 22.02 2.87
CA GLY A 33 6.23 20.58 2.96
C GLY A 33 5.00 19.88 3.54
N LYS A 34 3.91 20.63 3.78
CA LYS A 34 2.67 20.03 4.30
C LYS A 34 1.88 19.36 3.18
N LEU A 35 1.25 18.26 3.56
CA LEU A 35 0.39 17.50 2.66
C LEU A 35 -0.87 18.31 2.32
N ILE A 36 -1.14 18.46 1.02
CA ILE A 36 -2.40 19.02 0.50
C ILE A 36 -3.37 17.85 0.35
N SER A 37 -4.64 18.09 0.69
CA SER A 37 -5.69 17.07 0.72
C SER A 37 -5.68 16.19 -0.52
N PRO A 38 -5.50 14.89 -0.36
CA PRO A 38 -5.42 13.97 -1.50
C PRO A 38 -6.79 13.67 -2.10
N LEU A 39 -6.78 13.24 -3.37
CA LEU A 39 -7.98 12.93 -4.13
C LEU A 39 -7.85 11.57 -4.81
N TYR A 40 -8.95 10.83 -4.88
CA TYR A 40 -9.09 9.58 -5.63
C TYR A 40 -10.10 9.75 -6.76
N VAL A 41 -9.75 9.21 -7.93
CA VAL A 41 -10.66 9.14 -9.06
C VAL A 41 -10.64 7.72 -9.61
N LYS A 42 -11.81 7.13 -9.85
CA LYS A 42 -11.91 5.88 -10.61
C LYS A 42 -11.48 6.17 -12.05
N ALA A 43 -10.72 5.25 -12.63
CA ALA A 43 -10.12 5.45 -13.94
C ALA A 43 -10.45 4.29 -14.87
N ASN A 44 -10.96 4.62 -16.04
CA ASN A 44 -11.10 3.67 -17.14
C ASN A 44 -10.09 3.98 -18.26
N ASP A 45 -9.74 5.25 -18.39
CA ASP A 45 -8.72 5.74 -19.33
C ASP A 45 -7.63 6.50 -18.56
N PRO A 46 -6.35 6.11 -18.65
CA PRO A 46 -5.27 6.73 -17.88
C PRO A 46 -5.10 8.23 -18.15
N VAL A 47 -5.17 8.64 -19.42
CA VAL A 47 -4.94 10.03 -19.80
C VAL A 47 -6.07 10.93 -19.27
N THR A 48 -7.32 10.57 -19.60
CA THR A 48 -8.49 11.32 -19.12
C THR A 48 -8.53 11.39 -17.61
N SER A 49 -8.20 10.27 -16.93
CA SER A 49 -8.21 10.20 -15.48
C SER A 49 -7.16 11.09 -14.82
N ALA A 50 -5.95 11.14 -15.40
CA ALA A 50 -4.87 11.98 -14.86
C ALA A 50 -5.22 13.47 -15.00
N TYR A 51 -5.67 13.88 -16.19
CA TYR A 51 -6.06 15.29 -16.45
C TYR A 51 -7.28 15.68 -15.62
N GLY A 52 -8.29 14.80 -15.54
CA GLY A 52 -9.48 15.02 -14.72
C GLY A 52 -9.18 15.10 -13.24
N ALA A 53 -8.35 14.17 -12.73
CA ALA A 53 -7.90 14.18 -11.32
C ALA A 53 -7.14 15.45 -10.99
N PHE A 54 -6.22 15.88 -11.88
CA PHE A 54 -5.45 17.11 -11.70
C PHE A 54 -6.35 18.34 -11.64
N GLY A 55 -7.27 18.48 -12.63
CA GLY A 55 -8.21 19.60 -12.69
C GLY A 55 -9.08 19.66 -11.44
N ARG A 56 -9.64 18.53 -11.02
CA ARG A 56 -10.45 18.45 -9.81
C ARG A 56 -9.62 18.77 -8.56
N PHE A 57 -8.41 18.23 -8.44
CA PHE A 57 -7.51 18.47 -7.30
C PHE A 57 -7.17 19.96 -7.16
N THR A 58 -6.81 20.61 -8.25
CA THR A 58 -6.46 22.04 -8.24
C THR A 58 -7.67 22.89 -7.85
N LEU A 59 -8.85 22.55 -8.37
CA LEU A 59 -10.11 23.24 -8.06
C LEU A 59 -10.45 23.12 -6.56
N GLU A 60 -10.47 21.88 -6.04
CA GLU A 60 -10.84 21.63 -4.62
C GLU A 60 -9.86 22.28 -3.64
N ASN A 61 -8.58 22.35 -4.01
CA ASN A 61 -7.53 22.92 -3.16
C ASN A 61 -7.20 24.39 -3.48
N ARG A 62 -7.95 25.02 -4.40
CA ARG A 62 -7.81 26.44 -4.81
C ARG A 62 -6.40 26.77 -5.28
N LEU A 63 -5.77 25.85 -6.01
CA LEU A 63 -4.43 26.03 -6.57
C LEU A 63 -4.52 26.55 -8.01
N ARG A 64 -3.74 27.59 -8.31
CA ARG A 64 -3.52 28.03 -9.68
C ARG A 64 -2.32 27.27 -10.26
N LEU A 65 -2.25 27.14 -11.57
CA LEU A 65 -1.08 26.52 -12.23
C LEU A 65 0.23 27.23 -11.86
N SER A 66 0.16 28.56 -11.66
CA SER A 66 1.32 29.36 -11.22
C SER A 66 1.85 28.98 -9.83
N ASP A 67 1.04 28.36 -9.01
CA ASP A 67 1.39 27.98 -7.63
C ASP A 67 2.06 26.60 -7.57
N ILE A 68 2.17 25.90 -8.73
CA ILE A 68 2.71 24.55 -8.87
C ILE A 68 4.08 24.61 -9.56
N ASP A 69 5.08 23.95 -8.99
CA ASP A 69 6.42 23.85 -9.56
C ASP A 69 6.49 22.75 -10.63
N ARG A 70 5.98 21.58 -10.31
CA ARG A 70 6.06 20.40 -11.19
C ARG A 70 5.05 19.34 -10.81
N VAL A 71 4.87 18.38 -11.72
CA VAL A 71 4.07 17.18 -11.52
C VAL A 71 5.00 15.95 -11.57
N MET A 72 4.92 15.11 -10.55
CA MET A 72 5.65 13.84 -10.47
C MET A 72 4.65 12.73 -10.74
N MET A 73 4.94 11.82 -11.66
CA MET A 73 4.00 10.77 -12.08
C MET A 73 4.58 9.38 -11.85
N THR A 74 3.70 8.46 -11.45
CA THR A 74 4.03 7.06 -11.26
C THR A 74 2.82 6.19 -11.61
N GLY A 75 2.99 4.88 -11.54
CA GLY A 75 1.95 3.90 -11.85
C GLY A 75 1.95 3.52 -13.33
N VAL A 76 1.40 2.35 -13.63
CA VAL A 76 1.44 1.75 -14.98
C VAL A 76 0.80 2.63 -16.06
N GLY A 77 -0.21 3.40 -15.69
CA GLY A 77 -0.91 4.30 -16.62
C GLY A 77 -0.14 5.58 -16.93
N SER A 78 0.88 5.93 -16.13
CA SER A 78 1.65 7.16 -16.36
C SER A 78 2.46 7.12 -17.65
N ALA A 79 2.77 5.92 -18.16
CA ALA A 79 3.47 5.72 -19.43
C ALA A 79 2.68 6.26 -20.64
N PHE A 80 1.37 6.40 -20.52
CA PHE A 80 0.52 6.95 -21.58
C PHE A 80 0.48 8.48 -21.60
N ILE A 81 1.11 9.14 -20.61
CA ILE A 81 1.12 10.60 -20.48
C ILE A 81 2.50 11.11 -20.91
N THR A 82 2.61 11.46 -22.17
CA THR A 82 3.87 11.87 -22.81
C THR A 82 4.09 13.37 -22.80
N GLU A 83 3.01 14.15 -22.61
CA GLU A 83 3.04 15.59 -22.66
C GLU A 83 2.93 16.22 -21.27
N PRO A 84 3.46 17.43 -21.08
CA PRO A 84 3.32 18.17 -19.83
C PRO A 84 1.85 18.38 -19.45
N VAL A 85 1.48 17.99 -18.22
CA VAL A 85 0.11 18.13 -17.73
C VAL A 85 -0.21 19.62 -17.55
N TYR A 86 -1.09 20.15 -18.37
CA TYR A 86 -1.44 21.58 -18.42
C TYR A 86 -0.21 22.49 -18.57
N GLY A 87 0.83 22.03 -19.28
CA GLY A 87 2.06 22.80 -19.53
C GLY A 87 3.03 22.84 -18.36
N LEU A 88 2.75 22.11 -17.26
CA LEU A 88 3.65 22.03 -16.12
C LEU A 88 4.76 20.99 -16.36
N PRO A 89 5.99 21.25 -15.89
CA PRO A 89 7.06 20.25 -15.98
C PRO A 89 6.64 18.95 -15.33
N CYS A 90 6.77 17.84 -16.06
CA CYS A 90 6.42 16.52 -15.58
C CYS A 90 7.68 15.62 -15.51
N SER A 91 7.73 14.76 -14.50
CA SER A 91 8.80 13.77 -14.35
C SER A 91 8.20 12.42 -13.96
N GLN A 92 8.69 11.36 -14.59
CA GLN A 92 8.31 9.98 -14.20
C GLN A 92 9.15 9.55 -13.01
N VAL A 93 8.53 8.78 -12.12
CA VAL A 93 9.16 8.24 -10.90
C VAL A 93 8.85 6.74 -10.82
N SER A 94 9.84 5.97 -10.44
CA SER A 94 9.67 4.53 -10.21
C SER A 94 8.51 4.25 -9.23
N GLU A 95 7.66 3.32 -9.58
CA GLU A 95 6.57 2.86 -8.71
C GLU A 95 7.13 2.30 -7.39
N PHE A 96 8.21 1.55 -7.46
CA PHE A 96 8.81 0.92 -6.27
C PHE A 96 9.46 1.95 -5.34
N ASP A 97 10.14 2.95 -5.91
CA ASP A 97 10.66 4.08 -5.11
C ASP A 97 9.52 4.84 -4.43
N SER A 98 8.44 5.10 -5.17
CA SER A 98 7.26 5.78 -4.64
C SER A 98 6.64 5.04 -3.46
N ILE A 99 6.56 3.70 -3.55
CA ILE A 99 6.04 2.83 -2.50
C ILE A 99 6.98 2.86 -1.28
N GLY A 100 8.27 2.64 -1.49
CA GLY A 100 9.24 2.54 -0.40
C GLY A 100 9.39 3.85 0.37
N ILE A 101 9.63 4.95 -0.34
CA ILE A 101 9.79 6.29 0.26
C ILE A 101 8.49 6.70 0.97
N GLY A 102 7.34 6.48 0.30
CA GLY A 102 6.04 6.79 0.88
C GLY A 102 5.76 6.01 2.16
N GLY A 103 6.12 4.71 2.16
CA GLY A 103 5.97 3.84 3.33
C GLY A 103 6.78 4.34 4.52
N LEU A 104 8.05 4.69 4.32
CA LEU A 104 8.90 5.24 5.38
C LEU A 104 8.41 6.61 5.84
N TRP A 105 7.97 7.46 4.91
CA TRP A 105 7.46 8.79 5.25
C TRP A 105 6.22 8.71 6.16
N ILE A 106 5.25 7.86 5.80
CA ILE A 106 3.99 7.74 6.56
C ILE A 106 4.22 7.05 7.92
N SER A 107 5.07 6.01 7.95
CA SER A 107 5.33 5.25 9.18
C SER A 107 6.28 5.97 10.14
N GLY A 108 7.09 6.89 9.63
CA GLY A 108 8.14 7.56 10.41
C GLY A 108 9.37 6.69 10.66
N LEU A 109 9.43 5.51 10.04
CA LEU A 109 10.55 4.57 10.21
C LEU A 109 11.75 4.97 9.34
N ASP A 110 12.92 4.49 9.72
CA ASP A 110 14.16 4.69 8.96
C ASP A 110 14.45 3.49 8.05
N GLU A 111 13.90 2.32 8.36
CA GLU A 111 14.06 1.11 7.55
C GLU A 111 12.86 0.18 7.75
N ALA A 112 12.37 -0.43 6.66
CA ALA A 112 11.24 -1.36 6.73
C ALA A 112 11.13 -2.21 5.46
N ILE A 113 10.43 -3.33 5.57
CA ILE A 113 9.85 -4.01 4.40
C ILE A 113 8.49 -3.36 4.14
N VAL A 114 8.35 -2.66 3.03
CA VAL A 114 7.09 -2.03 2.62
C VAL A 114 6.35 -2.99 1.69
N VAL A 115 5.17 -3.42 2.11
CA VAL A 115 4.32 -4.39 1.41
C VAL A 115 3.18 -3.62 0.76
N SER A 116 3.20 -3.54 -0.57
CA SER A 116 2.16 -2.85 -1.34
C SER A 116 1.13 -3.85 -1.85
N MET A 117 -0.04 -3.86 -1.23
CA MET A 117 -1.15 -4.76 -1.55
C MET A 117 -2.17 -4.06 -2.46
N GLY A 118 -1.91 -4.12 -3.76
CA GLY A 118 -2.79 -3.61 -4.82
C GLY A 118 -3.54 -4.74 -5.53
N THR A 119 -3.52 -4.75 -6.85
CA THR A 119 -4.06 -5.85 -7.66
C THR A 119 -3.33 -7.16 -7.34
N GLY A 120 -2.00 -7.13 -7.36
CA GLY A 120 -1.11 -8.11 -6.75
C GLY A 120 -0.42 -7.49 -5.55
N THR A 121 0.70 -8.08 -5.12
CA THR A 121 1.48 -7.60 -3.97
C THR A 121 2.96 -7.45 -4.37
N ALA A 122 3.55 -6.31 -4.04
CA ALA A 122 4.98 -6.07 -4.19
C ALA A 122 5.63 -5.83 -2.83
N LEU A 123 6.88 -6.27 -2.68
CA LEU A 123 7.67 -6.09 -1.47
C LEU A 123 8.89 -5.24 -1.78
N ILE A 124 9.07 -4.18 -1.03
CA ILE A 124 10.17 -3.24 -1.18
C ILE A 124 10.92 -3.13 0.14
N HIS A 125 12.23 -3.38 0.12
CA HIS A 125 13.10 -3.01 1.22
C HIS A 125 13.45 -1.54 1.05
N ALA A 126 13.01 -0.72 1.98
CA ALA A 126 13.25 0.72 1.98
C ALA A 126 14.09 1.11 3.18
N LYS A 127 15.13 1.91 2.96
CA LYS A 127 16.08 2.33 4.01
C LYS A 127 16.54 3.76 3.77
N LYS A 128 16.46 4.60 4.82
CA LYS A 128 17.03 5.94 4.79
C LYS A 128 18.56 5.84 4.81
N THR A 129 19.20 6.68 4.01
CA THR A 129 20.65 6.81 3.93
C THR A 129 20.99 8.31 4.01
N GLU A 130 22.28 8.63 4.07
CA GLU A 130 22.73 10.03 4.07
C GLU A 130 22.30 10.74 2.78
N ASP A 131 22.25 10.02 1.67
CA ASP A 131 21.90 10.55 0.36
C ASP A 131 20.38 10.50 0.06
N GLY A 132 19.55 10.01 0.99
CA GLY A 132 18.10 9.93 0.78
C GLY A 132 17.49 8.61 1.22
N VAL A 133 16.69 7.99 0.36
CA VAL A 133 16.08 6.68 0.65
C VAL A 133 16.48 5.70 -0.45
N ASN A 134 17.08 4.59 -0.08
CA ASN A 134 17.32 3.47 -0.97
C ASN A 134 16.09 2.55 -0.96
N CYS A 135 15.63 2.17 -2.15
CA CYS A 135 14.49 1.27 -2.32
C CYS A 135 14.90 0.10 -3.21
N GLU A 136 14.82 -1.10 -2.68
CA GLU A 136 15.11 -2.33 -3.41
C GLU A 136 13.83 -3.14 -3.57
N HIS A 137 13.45 -3.43 -4.81
CA HIS A 137 12.31 -4.31 -5.09
C HIS A 137 12.72 -5.77 -4.87
N LEU A 138 12.19 -6.38 -3.82
CA LEU A 138 12.51 -7.76 -3.43
C LEU A 138 11.72 -8.80 -4.22
N GLY A 139 10.73 -8.36 -4.98
CA GLY A 139 9.80 -9.24 -5.68
C GLY A 139 8.37 -9.06 -5.18
N GLY A 140 7.56 -10.08 -5.36
CA GLY A 140 6.15 -10.02 -4.97
C GLY A 140 5.40 -11.28 -5.31
N THR A 141 4.09 -11.17 -5.32
CA THR A 141 3.21 -12.28 -5.70
C THR A 141 2.00 -11.75 -6.49
N GLY A 142 1.47 -12.56 -7.39
CA GLY A 142 0.22 -12.28 -8.07
C GLY A 142 -1.00 -12.33 -7.15
N VAL A 143 -0.81 -12.79 -5.90
CA VAL A 143 -1.89 -12.85 -4.91
C VAL A 143 -2.11 -11.46 -4.29
N GLY A 144 -3.35 -10.96 -4.40
CA GLY A 144 -3.71 -9.62 -3.93
C GLY A 144 -5.18 -9.31 -4.14
N GLY A 145 -5.49 -8.05 -4.35
CA GLY A 145 -6.87 -7.58 -4.57
C GLY A 145 -7.52 -8.18 -5.80
N GLY A 146 -6.74 -8.40 -6.86
CA GLY A 146 -7.23 -9.09 -8.06
C GLY A 146 -7.68 -10.52 -7.77
N THR A 147 -6.92 -11.22 -6.93
CA THR A 147 -7.26 -12.59 -6.49
C THR A 147 -8.58 -12.59 -5.71
N ILE A 148 -8.70 -11.69 -4.71
CA ILE A 148 -9.92 -11.54 -3.92
C ILE A 148 -11.13 -11.29 -4.84
N HIS A 149 -10.99 -10.32 -5.74
CA HIS A 149 -12.05 -9.93 -6.65
C HIS A 149 -12.48 -11.09 -7.58
N GLY A 150 -11.50 -11.78 -8.17
CA GLY A 150 -11.74 -12.89 -9.09
C GLY A 150 -12.46 -14.06 -8.41
N LEU A 151 -11.97 -14.45 -7.22
CA LEU A 151 -12.57 -15.55 -6.44
C LEU A 151 -13.95 -15.18 -5.91
N ALA A 152 -14.13 -13.97 -5.37
CA ALA A 152 -15.42 -13.49 -4.89
C ALA A 152 -16.47 -13.48 -6.01
N ARG A 153 -16.07 -13.02 -7.18
CA ARG A 153 -16.95 -13.01 -8.36
C ARG A 153 -17.33 -14.43 -8.79
N LYS A 154 -16.36 -15.34 -8.85
CA LYS A 154 -16.59 -16.71 -9.34
C LYS A 154 -17.33 -17.57 -8.32
N MET A 155 -16.98 -17.50 -7.04
CA MET A 155 -17.52 -18.39 -6.00
C MET A 155 -18.80 -17.85 -5.34
N LEU A 156 -18.95 -16.52 -5.26
CA LEU A 156 -20.02 -15.88 -4.49
C LEU A 156 -20.90 -14.95 -5.32
N ASP A 157 -20.54 -14.70 -6.59
CA ASP A 157 -21.18 -13.71 -7.45
C ASP A 157 -21.17 -12.30 -6.81
N ILE A 158 -20.05 -11.92 -6.16
CA ILE A 158 -19.87 -10.63 -5.51
C ILE A 158 -18.81 -9.83 -6.28
N GLN A 159 -19.15 -8.59 -6.63
CA GLN A 159 -18.24 -7.66 -7.31
C GLN A 159 -17.67 -6.58 -6.38
N SER A 160 -18.33 -6.32 -5.26
CA SER A 160 -17.90 -5.29 -4.31
C SER A 160 -17.04 -5.89 -3.20
N VAL A 161 -15.81 -5.42 -3.05
CA VAL A 161 -14.92 -5.84 -1.96
C VAL A 161 -15.51 -5.40 -0.60
N ALA A 162 -16.20 -4.27 -0.55
CA ALA A 162 -16.85 -3.80 0.69
C ALA A 162 -17.96 -4.78 1.11
N HIS A 163 -18.79 -5.23 0.16
CA HIS A 163 -19.83 -6.22 0.44
C HIS A 163 -19.21 -7.56 0.87
N LEU A 164 -18.10 -7.96 0.23
CA LEU A 164 -17.37 -9.17 0.63
C LEU A 164 -16.83 -9.05 2.06
N GLU A 165 -16.30 -7.87 2.43
CA GLU A 165 -15.79 -7.58 3.77
C GLU A 165 -16.92 -7.69 4.82
N GLU A 166 -18.09 -7.15 4.53
CA GLU A 166 -19.26 -7.29 5.41
C GLU A 166 -19.66 -8.75 5.58
N LEU A 167 -19.66 -9.51 4.49
CA LEU A 167 -20.03 -10.92 4.50
C LEU A 167 -19.10 -11.75 5.40
N CYS A 168 -17.82 -11.41 5.47
CA CYS A 168 -16.84 -12.13 6.31
C CYS A 168 -17.18 -12.15 7.80
N ALA A 169 -17.94 -11.17 8.28
CA ALA A 169 -18.21 -10.99 9.72
C ALA A 169 -18.91 -12.19 10.36
N GLY A 170 -19.61 -13.00 9.57
CA GLY A 170 -20.29 -14.20 10.07
C GLY A 170 -19.62 -15.52 9.71
N GLY A 171 -18.41 -15.47 9.15
CA GLY A 171 -17.72 -16.65 8.63
C GLY A 171 -17.01 -17.48 9.69
N ASP A 172 -16.90 -18.78 9.41
CA ASP A 172 -16.21 -19.76 10.23
C ASP A 172 -15.16 -20.50 9.38
N LEU A 173 -13.89 -20.21 9.62
CA LEU A 173 -12.77 -20.84 8.89
C LEU A 173 -12.67 -22.36 9.11
N SER A 174 -13.22 -22.89 10.22
CA SER A 174 -13.17 -24.34 10.46
C SER A 174 -13.97 -25.16 9.43
N LYS A 175 -14.83 -24.49 8.67
CA LYS A 175 -15.61 -25.12 7.59
C LYS A 175 -14.95 -24.98 6.21
N VAL A 176 -13.83 -24.28 6.15
CA VAL A 176 -13.16 -23.95 4.87
C VAL A 176 -11.73 -24.45 4.87
N ASP A 177 -10.96 -24.08 5.89
CA ASP A 177 -9.52 -24.36 5.97
C ASP A 177 -9.25 -25.62 6.80
N LEU A 178 -8.29 -26.40 6.32
CA LEU A 178 -7.75 -27.54 7.08
C LEU A 178 -6.66 -27.00 8.03
N ARG A 179 -6.80 -27.25 9.31
CA ARG A 179 -5.85 -26.77 10.33
C ARG A 179 -4.91 -27.89 10.78
N ILE A 180 -3.81 -27.51 11.41
CA ILE A 180 -2.82 -28.47 11.94
C ILE A 180 -3.50 -29.46 12.91
N LYS A 181 -4.41 -28.99 13.78
CA LYS A 181 -5.15 -29.83 14.74
C LYS A 181 -6.01 -30.90 14.06
N ASP A 182 -6.47 -30.65 12.84
CA ASP A 182 -7.38 -31.57 12.13
C ASP A 182 -6.63 -32.78 11.56
N ILE A 183 -5.31 -32.66 11.41
CA ILE A 183 -4.45 -33.70 10.82
C ILE A 183 -3.38 -34.23 11.77
N THR A 184 -3.40 -33.80 13.05
CA THR A 184 -2.41 -34.22 14.03
C THR A 184 -3.08 -34.73 15.30
N ARG A 185 -2.32 -35.48 16.11
CA ARG A 185 -2.79 -35.93 17.41
C ARG A 185 -2.89 -34.77 18.39
N PRO A 186 -3.91 -34.74 19.25
CA PRO A 186 -4.01 -33.75 20.31
C PRO A 186 -2.74 -33.70 21.17
N GLY A 187 -2.30 -32.50 21.49
CA GLY A 187 -1.13 -32.29 22.35
C GLY A 187 0.23 -32.31 21.65
N LEU A 188 0.27 -32.64 20.35
CA LEU A 188 1.55 -32.66 19.60
C LEU A 188 2.12 -31.27 19.41
N TYR A 189 1.24 -30.28 19.26
CA TYR A 189 1.60 -28.87 19.07
C TYR A 189 0.94 -28.02 20.16
N SER A 190 1.48 -26.84 20.42
CA SER A 190 0.81 -25.87 21.28
C SER A 190 -0.55 -25.49 20.68
N GLU A 191 -1.50 -25.08 21.51
CA GLU A 191 -2.84 -24.66 21.06
C GLU A 191 -2.75 -23.65 19.91
N ALA A 192 -1.87 -22.67 20.04
CA ALA A 192 -1.68 -21.64 19.02
C ALA A 192 -1.14 -22.19 17.69
N SER A 193 -0.24 -23.19 17.76
CA SER A 193 0.30 -23.83 16.54
C SER A 193 -0.72 -24.77 15.91
N ALA A 194 -1.56 -25.39 16.74
CA ALA A 194 -2.61 -26.32 16.28
C ALA A 194 -3.69 -25.57 15.43
N GLU A 195 -3.89 -24.29 15.69
CA GLU A 195 -4.87 -23.46 14.97
C GLU A 195 -4.33 -22.91 13.64
N LEU A 196 -3.04 -23.11 13.34
CA LEU A 196 -2.48 -22.63 12.07
C LEU A 196 -3.08 -23.40 10.88
N THR A 197 -3.22 -22.73 9.77
CA THR A 197 -3.70 -23.32 8.51
C THR A 197 -2.67 -24.34 7.98
N ALA A 198 -3.09 -25.56 7.76
CA ALA A 198 -2.33 -26.58 7.03
C ALA A 198 -2.60 -26.48 5.53
N SER A 199 -3.86 -26.18 5.16
CA SER A 199 -4.25 -26.00 3.74
C SER A 199 -5.44 -25.05 3.63
N ASN A 200 -5.26 -23.94 2.97
CA ASN A 200 -6.37 -23.03 2.64
C ASN A 200 -7.36 -23.75 1.72
N PHE A 201 -8.62 -23.68 2.05
CA PHE A 201 -9.71 -24.40 1.37
C PHE A 201 -9.57 -25.93 1.40
N GLY A 202 -8.60 -26.46 2.14
CA GLY A 202 -8.37 -27.91 2.21
C GLY A 202 -9.39 -28.67 3.04
N GLY A 203 -10.15 -27.98 3.88
CA GLY A 203 -11.23 -28.56 4.69
C GLY A 203 -12.62 -28.10 4.25
N LEU A 204 -12.77 -27.67 2.99
CA LEU A 204 -14.04 -27.09 2.52
C LEU A 204 -15.19 -28.08 2.67
N SER A 205 -16.10 -27.76 3.59
CA SER A 205 -17.27 -28.56 3.93
C SER A 205 -18.45 -28.28 2.99
N ASP A 206 -19.25 -29.30 2.72
CA ASP A 206 -20.54 -29.14 2.02
C ASP A 206 -21.52 -28.23 2.79
N LEU A 207 -21.27 -28.03 4.09
CA LEU A 207 -22.07 -27.15 4.95
C LEU A 207 -21.52 -25.69 5.01
N ALA A 208 -20.41 -25.44 4.31
CA ALA A 208 -19.84 -24.08 4.26
C ALA A 208 -20.78 -23.14 3.51
N ASN A 209 -21.12 -22.04 4.15
CA ASN A 209 -22.01 -21.04 3.59
C ASN A 209 -21.21 -19.88 2.98
N ARG A 210 -21.92 -18.88 2.42
CA ARG A 210 -21.31 -17.74 1.74
C ARG A 210 -20.38 -16.92 2.67
N HIS A 211 -20.70 -16.83 3.96
CA HIS A 211 -19.89 -16.11 4.95
C HIS A 211 -18.56 -16.82 5.16
N ASP A 212 -18.60 -18.15 5.27
CA ASP A 212 -17.42 -18.99 5.49
C ASP A 212 -16.46 -18.87 4.30
N ILE A 213 -16.99 -18.98 3.06
CA ILE A 213 -16.20 -18.86 1.84
C ILE A 213 -15.58 -17.46 1.71
N ALA A 214 -16.36 -16.39 2.02
CA ALA A 214 -15.85 -15.02 1.98
C ALA A 214 -14.65 -14.84 2.93
N LEU A 215 -14.77 -15.36 4.14
CA LEU A 215 -13.69 -15.31 5.13
C LEU A 215 -12.47 -16.13 4.67
N GLY A 216 -12.69 -17.32 4.09
CA GLY A 216 -11.64 -18.19 3.54
C GLY A 216 -10.83 -17.48 2.44
N ILE A 217 -11.50 -16.76 1.54
CA ILE A 217 -10.84 -16.00 0.47
C ILE A 217 -9.90 -14.94 1.08
N PHE A 218 -10.38 -14.18 2.06
CA PHE A 218 -9.55 -13.17 2.73
C PHE A 218 -8.40 -13.81 3.52
N ASN A 219 -8.68 -14.92 4.21
CA ASN A 219 -7.66 -15.64 4.99
C ASN A 219 -6.51 -16.11 4.09
N MET A 220 -6.83 -16.79 3.01
CA MET A 220 -5.84 -17.32 2.06
C MET A 220 -4.95 -16.20 1.50
N VAL A 221 -5.54 -15.09 1.05
CA VAL A 221 -4.78 -13.96 0.50
C VAL A 221 -3.93 -13.30 1.59
N SER A 222 -4.50 -13.09 2.77
CA SER A 222 -3.78 -12.46 3.89
C SER A 222 -2.58 -13.30 4.33
N GLU A 223 -2.80 -14.61 4.47
CA GLU A 223 -1.78 -15.56 4.91
C GLU A 223 -0.64 -15.64 3.91
N THR A 224 -0.97 -15.76 2.62
CA THR A 224 0.05 -15.80 1.55
C THR A 224 0.92 -14.55 1.58
N VAL A 225 0.29 -13.38 1.61
CA VAL A 225 1.01 -12.10 1.61
C VAL A 225 1.83 -11.93 2.89
N ALA A 226 1.25 -12.29 4.05
CA ALA A 226 1.94 -12.17 5.33
C ALA A 226 3.16 -13.08 5.41
N MET A 227 3.06 -14.32 4.91
CA MET A 227 4.19 -15.26 4.92
C MET A 227 5.32 -14.80 4.01
N VAL A 228 5.00 -14.31 2.81
CA VAL A 228 6.01 -13.75 1.90
C VAL A 228 6.70 -12.53 2.53
N ALA A 229 5.91 -11.63 3.13
CA ALA A 229 6.45 -10.45 3.84
C ALA A 229 7.35 -10.85 5.02
N LEU A 230 6.92 -11.85 5.78
CA LEU A 230 7.68 -12.35 6.94
C LEU A 230 9.02 -12.98 6.51
N PHE A 231 9.02 -13.77 5.44
CA PHE A 231 10.26 -14.37 4.92
C PHE A 231 11.20 -13.30 4.38
N ALA A 232 10.69 -12.31 3.67
CA ALA A 232 11.49 -11.17 3.21
C ALA A 232 12.11 -10.44 4.42
N ALA A 233 11.29 -10.11 5.41
CA ALA A 233 11.76 -9.41 6.61
C ALA A 233 12.82 -10.21 7.37
N ARG A 234 12.66 -11.55 7.45
CA ARG A 234 13.65 -12.44 8.07
C ARG A 234 14.96 -12.48 7.28
N GLY A 235 14.87 -12.59 5.96
CA GLY A 235 16.03 -12.65 5.07
C GLY A 235 16.91 -11.41 5.17
N PHE A 236 16.31 -10.26 5.37
CA PHE A 236 17.02 -8.98 5.50
C PHE A 236 17.27 -8.56 6.96
N GLY A 237 16.85 -9.35 7.94
CA GLY A 237 17.01 -9.02 9.37
C GLY A 237 16.14 -7.82 9.80
N ILE A 238 15.12 -7.47 9.04
CA ILE A 238 14.26 -6.29 9.27
C ILE A 238 13.15 -6.65 10.27
N LYS A 239 12.90 -5.76 11.23
CA LYS A 239 11.86 -5.95 12.26
C LYS A 239 10.51 -5.37 11.87
N ASP A 240 10.52 -4.34 11.04
CA ASP A 240 9.32 -3.55 10.76
C ASP A 240 8.78 -3.85 9.36
N ILE A 241 7.47 -4.10 9.30
CA ILE A 241 6.73 -4.33 8.06
C ILE A 241 5.68 -3.23 7.96
N VAL A 242 5.66 -2.51 6.84
CA VAL A 242 4.71 -1.42 6.59
C VAL A 242 3.73 -1.87 5.51
N LEU A 243 2.45 -1.96 5.86
CA LEU A 243 1.40 -2.37 4.93
C LEU A 243 0.81 -1.17 4.22
N THR A 244 0.80 -1.21 2.89
CA THR A 244 0.27 -0.15 2.03
C THR A 244 -0.64 -0.73 0.94
N GLY A 245 -1.23 0.13 0.14
CA GLY A 245 -2.16 -0.27 -0.92
C GLY A 245 -3.59 -0.40 -0.42
N ASN A 246 -4.52 -0.66 -1.35
CA ASN A 246 -5.95 -0.64 -1.04
C ASN A 246 -6.36 -1.72 -0.03
N LEU A 247 -5.74 -2.90 -0.09
CA LEU A 247 -6.08 -4.01 0.81
C LEU A 247 -5.64 -3.76 2.26
N SER A 248 -4.66 -2.89 2.50
CA SER A 248 -4.21 -2.59 3.87
C SER A 248 -5.30 -1.94 4.73
N ARG A 249 -6.39 -1.49 4.12
CA ARG A 249 -7.51 -0.84 4.80
C ARG A 249 -8.59 -1.82 5.24
N ILE A 250 -8.60 -3.03 4.68
CA ILE A 250 -9.65 -4.04 4.88
C ILE A 250 -9.48 -4.71 6.24
N THR A 251 -10.55 -4.76 7.02
CA THR A 251 -10.51 -5.22 8.42
C THR A 251 -10.03 -6.66 8.59
N PRO A 252 -10.53 -7.66 7.84
CA PRO A 252 -9.98 -9.02 7.92
C PRO A 252 -8.46 -9.08 7.69
N ILE A 253 -7.97 -8.33 6.73
CA ILE A 253 -6.52 -8.30 6.42
C ILE A 253 -5.73 -7.68 7.58
N LYS A 254 -6.19 -6.55 8.12
CA LYS A 254 -5.55 -5.92 9.30
C LYS A 254 -5.49 -6.88 10.49
N ASN A 255 -6.60 -7.54 10.76
CA ASN A 255 -6.72 -8.48 11.87
C ASN A 255 -5.75 -9.66 11.71
N PHE A 256 -5.65 -10.20 10.51
CA PHE A 256 -4.73 -11.28 10.21
C PHE A 256 -3.27 -10.85 10.44
N PHE A 257 -2.87 -9.75 9.88
CA PHE A 257 -1.50 -9.23 10.07
C PHE A 257 -1.20 -8.88 11.53
N ALA A 258 -2.15 -8.38 12.24
CA ALA A 258 -2.03 -8.18 13.69
C ALA A 258 -1.78 -9.49 14.42
N UNK A 259 -2.42 -10.38 14.03
CA UNK A 259 -2.28 -11.67 14.60
C UNK A 259 -1.00 -12.28 14.24
N UNK A 260 -0.56 -12.11 13.09
CA UNK A 260 0.64 -12.72 12.61
C UNK A 260 1.89 -12.06 13.07
N UNK A 261 1.78 -10.92 13.27
CA UNK A 261 2.87 -10.14 13.70
C UNK A 261 3.11 -10.21 15.16
N UNK A 262 2.06 -10.31 15.69
CA UNK A 262 2.13 -10.44 17.02
C UNK A 262 2.54 -11.76 17.42
N GLY A 263 2.47 -12.72 16.91
CA GLY A 263 2.62 -14.13 17.22
C GLY A 263 2.13 -14.55 18.59
N PRO A 264 1.76 -15.81 18.70
CA PRO A 264 1.12 -16.28 19.94
C PRO A 264 2.05 -16.28 21.17
N ASP A 265 3.33 -16.12 20.95
CA ASP A 265 4.28 -16.19 22.06
C ASP A 265 5.01 -14.86 22.28
N ARG A 266 4.34 -13.94 22.94
CA ARG A 266 4.92 -12.67 23.40
C ARG A 266 6.06 -12.85 24.43
N ARG A 267 6.33 -14.08 24.88
CA ARG A 267 7.24 -14.34 26.01
C ARG A 267 8.64 -14.79 25.61
N ASP A 268 8.89 -15.09 24.34
CA ASP A 268 10.24 -15.44 23.90
C ASP A 268 11.01 -14.19 23.45
N PRO A 269 11.98 -13.71 24.24
CA PRO A 269 12.77 -12.53 23.88
C PRO A 269 13.72 -12.76 22.69
N ARG A 270 13.87 -13.99 22.25
CA ARG A 270 14.68 -14.33 21.04
C ARG A 270 13.86 -14.25 19.76
N ARG A 271 12.54 -14.20 19.87
CA ARG A 271 11.67 -13.92 18.72
C ARG A 271 11.57 -12.42 18.56
N LEU A 272 12.18 -11.92 17.51
CA LEU A 272 12.06 -10.52 17.09
C LEU A 272 10.57 -10.15 17.02
N SER A 273 10.11 -9.34 17.98
CA SER A 273 8.75 -8.79 17.92
C SER A 273 8.69 -7.86 16.70
N ARG A 274 8.07 -8.34 15.66
CA ARG A 274 7.92 -7.57 14.43
C ARG A 274 6.69 -6.68 14.56
N ARG A 275 6.84 -5.45 14.19
CA ARG A 275 5.74 -4.48 14.19
C ARG A 275 5.18 -4.38 12.78
N ALA A 276 3.93 -4.77 12.62
CA ALA A 276 3.21 -4.49 11.39
C ALA A 276 2.49 -3.15 11.56
N LEU A 277 2.97 -2.15 10.86
CA LEU A 277 2.36 -0.83 10.85
C LEU A 277 1.49 -0.68 9.60
N VAL A 278 0.20 -0.48 9.83
CA VAL A 278 -0.73 -0.23 8.73
C VAL A 278 -0.73 1.27 8.43
N CYS A 279 -0.29 1.63 7.24
CA CYS A 279 -0.35 3.01 6.77
C CYS A 279 -1.79 3.39 6.46
N GLY A 280 -2.39 4.15 7.33
CA GLY A 280 -3.74 4.68 7.18
C GLY A 280 -4.48 4.78 8.51
N THR A 281 -4.32 5.90 9.21
CA THR A 281 -5.17 6.20 10.36
C THR A 281 -6.53 6.70 9.89
N PRO A 282 -7.61 6.49 10.68
CA PRO A 282 -8.97 6.88 10.28
C PRO A 282 -9.18 8.35 9.97
N ARG A 283 -8.29 9.22 10.43
CA ARG A 283 -8.41 10.67 10.24
C ARG A 283 -7.88 11.19 8.91
N GLN A 284 -7.10 10.38 8.15
CA GLN A 284 -6.46 10.86 6.92
C GLN A 284 -6.86 10.10 5.65
N GLY A 285 -7.63 9.04 5.75
CA GLY A 285 -8.32 8.39 4.64
C GLY A 285 -7.42 7.84 3.50
N LEU A 286 -6.17 7.48 3.78
CA LEU A 286 -5.18 7.48 2.71
C LEU A 286 -4.43 6.16 2.52
N GLY A 287 -4.75 5.47 1.44
CA GLY A 287 -3.84 4.50 0.84
C GLY A 287 -2.81 5.19 -0.07
N PHE A 288 -2.17 6.28 0.42
CA PHE A 288 -1.36 7.19 -0.40
C PHE A 288 0.13 6.93 -0.38
N CYS A 289 0.55 5.72 -0.04
CA CYS A 289 1.97 5.44 0.06
C CYS A 289 2.75 5.76 -1.23
N ARG A 290 2.15 5.49 -2.39
CA ARG A 290 2.79 5.71 -3.70
C ARG A 290 2.99 7.19 -4.06
N VAL A 291 2.29 8.11 -3.39
CA VAL A 291 2.30 9.53 -3.80
C VAL A 291 3.13 10.40 -2.86
N CYS A 292 3.54 9.88 -1.69
CA CYS A 292 4.31 10.64 -0.69
C CYS A 292 5.80 10.82 -1.01
N LEU A 293 6.30 10.27 -2.11
CA LEU A 293 7.67 10.39 -2.61
C LEU A 293 8.11 11.84 -2.84
N PHE A 294 7.16 12.71 -3.13
CA PHE A 294 7.47 13.98 -3.79
C PHE A 294 8.17 15.01 -2.90
N ARG A 295 8.11 14.86 -1.58
CA ARG A 295 8.78 15.78 -0.66
C ARG A 295 10.31 15.71 -0.75
N ASN A 296 10.87 14.51 -0.80
CA ASN A 296 12.33 14.34 -0.82
C ASN A 296 12.96 14.72 -2.17
N LEU A 297 12.24 14.50 -3.27
CA LEU A 297 12.74 14.88 -4.61
C LEU A 297 12.74 16.40 -4.82
N ALA A 298 11.86 17.13 -4.16
CA ALA A 298 11.85 18.60 -4.22
C ALA A 298 13.05 19.20 -3.47
N CYS A 299 13.47 18.59 -2.35
CA CYS A 299 14.61 19.07 -1.56
C CYS A 299 15.98 18.80 -2.21
N ARG A 300 16.13 17.71 -2.96
CA ARG A 300 17.44 17.35 -3.55
C ARG A 300 17.94 18.35 -4.59
N ARG A 301 17.05 18.99 -5.35
CA ARG A 301 17.47 19.94 -6.39
C ARG A 301 17.90 21.31 -5.89
N GLU A 302 17.69 21.61 -4.59
CA GLU A 302 18.27 22.81 -3.98
C GLU A 302 19.73 22.60 -3.57
N ALA A 303 20.10 21.38 -3.21
CA ALA A 303 21.48 21.03 -2.84
C ALA A 303 22.43 20.95 -4.05
N ASP A 304 21.91 20.57 -5.24
CA ASP A 304 22.71 20.47 -6.48
C ASP A 304 22.95 21.85 -7.16
N ARG A 305 22.47 22.94 -6.57
CA ARG A 305 22.60 24.30 -7.12
C ARG A 305 23.41 25.27 -6.23
N LEU A 306 24.04 24.76 -5.19
CA LEU A 306 25.02 25.45 -4.36
C LEU A 306 26.44 24.95 -4.61
#